data_befdf732420d62927fb7ea8882b619e1
#
_entry.id   befdf732420d62927fb7ea8882b619e1
#
_cell.length_a   1.000
_cell.length_b   1.000
_cell.length_c   1.000
_cell.angle_alpha   90.00
_cell.angle_beta   90.00
_cell.angle_gamma   90.00
#
_symmetry.space_group_name_H-M   'P 1'
#
loop_
_entity.id
_entity.type
_entity.pdbx_description
1 polymer ?
#
loop_
_entity_poly.entity_id
_entity_poly.type
_entity_poly.pdbx_seq_one_letter_code
_entity_poly.pdbx_strand_id
1 'polypeptide(L)' 'VPTILRINGYRFYFYSHEPNEPPHVHVDKGEASLKAWLTPVALARNLGYRAHELNVILTLVREHRVTLVEAWHEHFGDSR' A
#
# COMPACT_ATOMS: atom_id res chain seq x y z
N VAL A 1 13.58 -1.20 3.81
CA VAL A 1 12.22 -1.26 3.27
C VAL A 1 12.17 -0.42 2.00
N PRO A 2 11.98 -1.04 0.84
CA PRO A 2 11.98 -0.28 -0.41
C PRO A 2 10.73 0.57 -0.56
N THR A 3 10.91 1.80 -1.03
CA THR A 3 9.82 2.68 -1.37
C THR A 3 9.40 2.39 -2.81
N ILE A 4 8.12 2.15 -3.01
CA ILE A 4 7.60 1.84 -4.34
C ILE A 4 7.19 3.10 -5.07
N LEU A 5 6.43 3.97 -4.41
CA LEU A 5 5.93 5.21 -4.99
C LEU A 5 5.95 6.31 -3.93
N ARG A 6 6.09 7.56 -4.40
CA ARG A 6 5.87 8.74 -3.57
C ARG A 6 4.93 9.65 -4.32
N ILE A 7 3.77 9.93 -3.74
CA ILE A 7 2.73 10.74 -4.38
C ILE A 7 2.16 11.68 -3.35
N ASN A 8 2.20 12.99 -3.60
CA ASN A 8 1.59 14.01 -2.74
C ASN A 8 2.02 13.91 -1.27
N GLY A 9 3.29 13.52 -1.05
CA GLY A 9 3.81 13.38 0.29
C GLY A 9 3.55 12.04 0.93
N TYR A 10 2.79 11.18 0.28
CA TYR A 10 2.54 9.83 0.76
C TYR A 10 3.61 8.89 0.23
N ARG A 11 4.14 8.03 1.12
CA ARG A 11 5.14 7.05 0.76
C ARG A 11 4.48 5.66 0.75
N PHE A 12 4.55 4.98 -0.39
CA PHE A 12 3.97 3.65 -0.58
C PHE A 12 5.09 2.64 -0.56
N TYR A 13 4.98 1.60 0.28
CA TYR A 13 6.05 0.61 0.43
C TYR A 13 5.50 -0.73 0.88
N PHE A 14 6.34 -1.76 0.75
CA PHE A 14 6.08 -3.11 1.26
C PHE A 14 7.12 -3.44 2.32
N TYR A 15 6.73 -4.23 3.31
CA TYR A 15 7.70 -4.89 4.17
C TYR A 15 8.20 -6.14 3.47
N SER A 16 9.51 -6.41 3.51
CA SER A 16 10.09 -7.49 2.75
C SER A 16 9.85 -8.87 3.36
N HIS A 17 9.29 -8.94 4.54
CA HIS A 17 9.10 -10.22 5.23
C HIS A 17 7.62 -10.58 5.42
N GLU A 18 6.75 -10.14 4.50
CA GLU A 18 5.32 -10.45 4.58
C GLU A 18 4.81 -11.17 3.34
N PRO A 19 5.51 -12.21 2.83
CA PRO A 19 5.06 -12.87 1.61
C PRO A 19 3.88 -13.80 1.81
N ASN A 20 3.53 -14.13 3.07
CA ASN A 20 2.44 -15.07 3.34
C ASN A 20 1.07 -14.42 3.40
N GLU A 21 1.02 -13.10 3.25
CA GLU A 21 -0.25 -12.38 3.24
C GLU A 21 -0.62 -12.04 1.81
N PRO A 22 -1.92 -11.83 1.55
CA PRO A 22 -2.32 -11.34 0.23
C PRO A 22 -1.62 -10.02 -0.09
N PRO A 23 -1.53 -9.66 -1.38
CA PRO A 23 -0.88 -8.41 -1.75
C PRO A 23 -1.47 -7.21 -1.01
N HIS A 24 -0.59 -6.37 -0.48
CA HIS A 24 -0.99 -5.19 0.27
C HIS A 24 0.10 -4.15 0.18
N VAL A 25 -0.23 -2.92 0.59
CA VAL A 25 0.72 -1.81 0.57
C VAL A 25 0.59 -1.05 1.88
N HIS A 26 1.71 -0.51 2.34
CA HIS A 26 1.75 0.39 3.49
C HIS A 26 1.93 1.81 2.97
N VAL A 27 1.22 2.77 3.56
CA VAL A 27 1.27 4.17 3.14
C VAL A 27 1.52 5.04 4.36
N ASP A 28 2.64 5.75 4.35
CA ASP A 28 3.03 6.62 5.45
C ASP A 28 3.06 8.07 5.01
N LYS A 29 2.69 8.95 5.93
CA LYS A 29 2.92 10.38 5.79
C LYS A 29 3.07 10.95 7.20
N GLY A 30 4.27 11.54 7.48
CA GLY A 30 4.57 11.98 8.82
C GLY A 30 4.53 10.80 9.78
N GLU A 31 3.74 10.91 10.84
CA GLU A 31 3.62 9.84 11.82
C GLU A 31 2.42 8.94 11.58
N ALA A 32 1.63 9.24 10.54
CA ALA A 32 0.47 8.43 10.22
C ALA A 32 0.85 7.32 9.26
N SER A 33 0.15 6.20 9.35
CA SER A 33 0.44 5.04 8.54
C SER A 33 -0.84 4.23 8.33
N LEU A 34 -0.94 3.56 7.18
CA LEU A 34 -2.03 2.61 6.98
C LEU A 34 -1.55 1.39 6.21
N LYS A 35 -2.33 0.34 6.28
CA LYS A 35 -2.15 -0.87 5.49
C LYS A 35 -3.41 -1.07 4.66
N ALA A 36 -3.27 -1.30 3.37
CA ALA A 36 -4.41 -1.52 2.47
C ALA A 36 -4.17 -2.76 1.64
N TRP A 37 -5.22 -3.57 1.50
CA TRP A 37 -5.19 -4.72 0.60
C TRP A 37 -5.27 -4.21 -0.84
N LEU A 38 -4.70 -4.96 -1.77
CA LEU A 38 -4.69 -4.58 -3.19
C LEU A 38 -5.72 -5.33 -4.03
N THR A 39 -6.19 -6.48 -3.58
CA THR A 39 -7.09 -7.31 -4.37
C THR A 39 -8.16 -7.93 -3.47
N PRO A 40 -9.32 -7.29 -3.33
CA PRO A 40 -9.68 -5.96 -3.81
C PRO A 40 -9.04 -4.87 -2.94
N VAL A 41 -9.08 -3.63 -3.42
CA VAL A 41 -8.58 -2.52 -2.63
C VAL A 41 -9.49 -2.30 -1.44
N ALA A 42 -8.92 -2.41 -0.24
CA ALA A 42 -9.66 -2.24 1.00
C ALA A 42 -8.71 -1.88 2.12
N LEU A 43 -9.19 -1.09 3.06
CA LEU A 43 -8.38 -0.71 4.22
C LEU A 43 -8.23 -1.90 5.15
N ALA A 44 -7.00 -2.22 5.52
CA ALA A 44 -6.72 -3.27 6.49
C ALA A 44 -6.48 -2.69 7.89
N ARG A 45 -5.78 -1.56 7.97
CA ARG A 45 -5.48 -0.93 9.24
C ARG A 45 -5.17 0.54 9.05
N ASN A 46 -5.56 1.37 10.01
CA ASN A 46 -5.29 2.80 10.00
C ASN A 46 -4.66 3.22 11.31
N LEU A 47 -3.56 3.94 11.23
CA LEU A 47 -2.88 4.50 12.39
C LEU A 47 -2.67 5.99 12.14
N GLY A 48 -3.65 6.81 12.52
CA GLY A 48 -3.50 8.25 12.57
C GLY A 48 -4.06 9.08 11.44
N TYR A 49 -4.57 8.48 10.38
CA TYR A 49 -5.21 9.25 9.30
C TYR A 49 -6.65 9.56 9.64
N ARG A 50 -7.12 10.73 9.20
CA ARG A 50 -8.51 11.11 9.32
C ARG A 50 -9.32 10.54 8.16
N ALA A 51 -10.65 10.53 8.32
CA ALA A 51 -11.53 9.88 7.35
C ALA A 51 -11.33 10.39 5.93
N HIS A 52 -11.21 11.71 5.74
CA HIS A 52 -11.07 12.23 4.38
C HIS A 52 -9.70 11.86 3.78
N GLU A 53 -8.67 11.74 4.61
CA GLU A 53 -7.36 11.29 4.14
C GLU A 53 -7.39 9.84 3.71
N LEU A 54 -8.13 9.01 4.45
CA LEU A 54 -8.30 7.61 4.05
C LEU A 54 -8.92 7.51 2.67
N ASN A 55 -9.94 8.35 2.39
CA ASN A 55 -10.56 8.34 1.07
C ASN A 55 -9.57 8.74 -0.02
N VAL A 56 -8.76 9.77 0.25
CA VAL A 56 -7.74 10.21 -0.72
C VAL A 56 -6.73 9.10 -0.98
N ILE A 57 -6.23 8.48 0.10
CA ILE A 57 -5.21 7.45 -0.04
C ILE A 57 -5.75 6.22 -0.75
N LEU A 58 -6.96 5.78 -0.39
CA LEU A 58 -7.54 4.60 -1.04
C LEU A 58 -7.82 4.87 -2.51
N THR A 59 -8.18 6.11 -2.87
CA THR A 59 -8.32 6.48 -4.27
C THR A 59 -6.99 6.36 -5.00
N LEU A 60 -5.91 6.84 -4.39
CA LEU A 60 -4.58 6.72 -4.98
C LEU A 60 -4.18 5.25 -5.13
N VAL A 61 -4.49 4.42 -4.15
CA VAL A 61 -4.19 3.00 -4.23
C VAL A 61 -4.94 2.37 -5.40
N ARG A 62 -6.23 2.71 -5.57
CA ARG A 62 -7.00 2.19 -6.71
C ARG A 62 -6.41 2.64 -8.03
N GLU A 63 -6.01 3.91 -8.12
CA GLU A 63 -5.46 4.46 -9.36
C GLU A 63 -4.13 3.81 -9.72
N HIS A 64 -3.37 3.39 -8.75
CA HIS A 64 -2.05 2.80 -8.96
C HIS A 64 -2.02 1.30 -8.68
N ARG A 65 -3.20 0.68 -8.62
CA ARG A 65 -3.30 -0.72 -8.22
C ARG A 65 -2.45 -1.65 -9.09
N VAL A 66 -2.53 -1.47 -10.40
CA VAL A 66 -1.78 -2.36 -11.30
C VAL A 66 -0.28 -2.24 -11.04
N THR A 67 0.21 -1.02 -10.93
CA THR A 67 1.62 -0.79 -10.63
C THR A 67 2.02 -1.42 -9.31
N LEU A 68 1.17 -1.26 -8.29
CA LEU A 68 1.48 -1.80 -6.96
C LEU A 68 1.44 -3.32 -6.95
N VAL A 69 0.48 -3.92 -7.64
CA VAL A 69 0.39 -5.38 -7.72
C VAL A 69 1.59 -5.94 -8.48
N GLU A 70 1.98 -5.29 -9.56
CA GLU A 70 3.16 -5.74 -10.31
C GLU A 70 4.42 -5.63 -9.46
N ALA A 71 4.55 -4.55 -8.70
CA ALA A 71 5.69 -4.38 -7.81
C ALA A 71 5.70 -5.45 -6.72
N TRP A 72 4.53 -5.80 -6.20
CA TRP A 72 4.41 -6.87 -5.20
C TRP A 72 4.94 -8.19 -5.76
N HIS A 73 4.48 -8.56 -6.96
CA HIS A 73 4.92 -9.81 -7.58
C HIS A 73 6.41 -9.79 -7.88
N GLU A 74 6.94 -8.66 -8.31
CA GLU A 74 8.37 -8.53 -8.54
C GLU A 74 9.16 -8.73 -7.27
N HIS A 75 8.66 -8.18 -6.15
CA HIS A 75 9.38 -8.21 -4.88
C HIS A 75 9.30 -9.58 -4.22
N PHE A 76 8.13 -10.23 -4.26
CA PHE A 76 7.92 -11.51 -3.58
C PHE A 76 7.86 -12.69 -4.54
N GLY A 77 7.95 -12.44 -5.85
CA GLY A 77 7.74 -13.47 -6.84
C GLY A 77 6.26 -13.69 -7.10
N ASP A 78 5.93 -14.32 -8.20
CA ASP A 78 4.54 -14.57 -8.56
C ASP A 78 4.28 -16.05 -8.81
N SER A 79 4.99 -16.91 -8.11
CA SER A 79 4.85 -18.35 -8.23
C SER A 79 3.74 -18.88 -7.32
N ARG A 80 2.68 -18.13 -7.17
CA ARG A 80 1.58 -18.52 -6.29
C ARG A 80 0.65 -19.49 -6.98
#